data_a6a3782c6a595bc3ac4bef6d00e982b2
#
_entry.id   a6a3782c6a595bc3ac4bef6d00e982b2
#
_cell.length_a   1.000
_cell.length_b   1.000
_cell.length_c   1.000
_cell.angle_alpha   90.00
_cell.angle_beta   90.00
_cell.angle_gamma   90.00
#
_symmetry.space_group_name_H-M   'P 1'
#
loop_
_entity.id
_entity.type
_entity.pdbx_description
1 polymer ?
#
loop_
_entity_poly.entity_id
_entity_poly.type
_entity_poly.pdbx_seq_one_letter_code
_entity_poly.pdbx_strand_id
1 'polypeptide(L)'
;EFFFIGLFPNIESHFSATAPLLLPYLWIKDGVVFMVTLAVLYALYRRLVIQPNRLTLSIEGLVILGLILVIVASDVLFDSAFLALNPDIEKSGPLAALFAPLVSLLGMNLTGHLHSLAYWTHVSAILFFLTLLPRSKHFHIVTSIPNVFLSNMNPGNGLHRIDFEDEEKETFGVTEVENFSWKQMLDLHTCTQCGRCDRVCPALATGKPLSPQQLTVNLRDHLNSPPDSDNTLGDVIEDEVLWACTTCGACESACPVMIQYVDKVIDLRRGLVLT
;
A
#
# COMPACT_ATOMS: atom_id res chain seq x y z
N GLU A 1 18.98 1.81 -9.03
CA GLU A 1 20.32 2.13 -9.56
C GLU A 1 21.37 1.18 -8.98
N PHE A 2 21.58 1.13 -7.67
CA PHE A 2 22.57 0.28 -6.99
C PHE A 2 22.43 -1.21 -7.31
N PHE A 3 21.21 -1.73 -7.34
CA PHE A 3 20.94 -3.13 -7.63
C PHE A 3 21.31 -3.46 -9.09
N PHE A 4 20.99 -2.56 -10.03
CA PHE A 4 21.29 -2.76 -11.46
C PHE A 4 22.76 -2.61 -11.77
N ILE A 5 23.47 -1.67 -11.14
CA ILE A 5 24.92 -1.51 -11.31
C ILE A 5 25.66 -2.74 -10.78
N GLY A 6 25.25 -3.28 -9.63
CA GLY A 6 25.82 -4.51 -9.07
C GLY A 6 25.59 -5.76 -9.90
N LEU A 7 24.44 -5.88 -10.60
CA LEU A 7 24.11 -7.02 -11.47
C LEU A 7 24.68 -6.89 -12.89
N PHE A 8 24.83 -5.68 -13.39
CA PHE A 8 25.25 -5.40 -14.76
C PHE A 8 26.36 -4.36 -14.82
N PRO A 9 27.60 -4.72 -14.51
CA PRO A 9 28.72 -3.77 -14.44
C PRO A 9 28.96 -2.99 -15.75
N ASN A 10 28.50 -3.50 -16.89
CA ASN A 10 28.60 -2.80 -18.18
C ASN A 10 27.57 -1.65 -18.37
N ILE A 11 26.56 -1.55 -17.49
CA ILE A 11 25.61 -0.43 -17.53
C ILE A 11 26.28 0.87 -17.05
N GLU A 12 27.33 0.81 -16.25
CA GLU A 12 28.11 1.96 -15.82
C GLU A 12 28.61 2.81 -17.00
N SER A 13 28.94 2.17 -18.13
CA SER A 13 29.37 2.88 -19.33
C SER A 13 28.24 3.71 -20.00
N HIS A 14 26.99 3.34 -19.82
CA HIS A 14 25.85 4.09 -20.34
C HIS A 14 25.41 5.24 -19.41
N PHE A 15 25.71 5.14 -18.12
CA PHE A 15 25.54 6.22 -17.14
C PHE A 15 26.84 6.97 -16.86
N SER A 16 27.75 7.02 -17.84
CA SER A 16 29.00 7.74 -17.66
C SER A 16 28.75 9.21 -17.26
N ALA A 17 29.66 9.79 -16.49
CA ALA A 17 29.59 11.19 -16.03
C ALA A 17 29.42 12.20 -17.18
N THR A 18 29.60 11.77 -18.41
CA THR A 18 29.42 12.55 -19.66
C THR A 18 28.03 12.47 -20.24
N ALA A 19 27.15 11.54 -19.77
CA ALA A 19 25.81 11.40 -20.32
C ALA A 19 24.98 12.69 -20.10
N PRO A 20 24.37 13.27 -21.12
CA PRO A 20 23.64 14.54 -21.01
C PRO A 20 22.39 14.44 -20.13
N LEU A 21 21.85 13.24 -19.94
CA LEU A 21 20.66 12.99 -19.12
C LEU A 21 20.98 12.73 -17.63
N LEU A 22 22.24 12.57 -17.25
CA LEU A 22 22.63 12.27 -15.86
C LEU A 22 22.23 13.40 -14.91
N LEU A 23 22.56 14.64 -15.25
CA LEU A 23 22.27 15.79 -14.39
C LEU A 23 20.76 16.03 -14.20
N PRO A 24 19.92 16.07 -15.24
CA PRO A 24 18.47 16.12 -15.08
C PRO A 24 17.91 14.97 -14.22
N TYR A 25 18.42 13.75 -14.41
CA TYR A 25 18.03 12.61 -13.61
C TYR A 25 18.33 12.80 -12.12
N LEU A 26 19.55 13.21 -11.76
CA LEU A 26 19.94 13.46 -10.37
C LEU A 26 19.09 14.55 -9.71
N TRP A 27 18.78 15.64 -10.42
CA TRP A 27 17.91 16.70 -9.92
C TRP A 27 16.49 16.24 -9.70
N ILE A 28 15.91 15.46 -10.63
CA ILE A 28 14.57 14.89 -10.48
C ILE A 28 14.54 13.88 -9.32
N LYS A 29 15.56 13.01 -9.22
CA LYS A 29 15.71 12.04 -8.14
C LYS A 29 15.69 12.74 -6.78
N ASP A 30 16.56 13.71 -6.57
CA ASP A 30 16.67 14.45 -5.32
C ASP A 30 15.39 15.24 -5.00
N GLY A 31 14.74 15.81 -6.02
CA GLY A 31 13.45 16.47 -5.87
C GLY A 31 12.37 15.51 -5.36
N VAL A 32 12.28 14.31 -5.92
CA VAL A 32 11.36 13.26 -5.46
C VAL A 32 11.70 12.81 -4.04
N VAL A 33 12.98 12.57 -3.74
CA VAL A 33 13.47 12.19 -2.40
C VAL A 33 13.07 13.25 -1.36
N PHE A 34 13.25 14.53 -1.65
CA PHE A 34 12.84 15.62 -0.79
C PHE A 34 11.32 15.65 -0.56
N MET A 35 10.53 15.53 -1.62
CA MET A 35 9.05 15.51 -1.53
C MET A 35 8.56 14.31 -0.72
N VAL A 36 9.13 13.12 -0.93
CA VAL A 36 8.79 11.92 -0.17
C VAL A 36 9.12 12.11 1.32
N THR A 37 10.29 12.69 1.62
CA THR A 37 10.67 12.97 3.01
C THR A 37 9.65 13.88 3.70
N LEU A 38 9.26 14.99 3.06
CA LEU A 38 8.23 15.89 3.61
C LEU A 38 6.88 15.20 3.79
N ALA A 39 6.47 14.40 2.82
CA ALA A 39 5.20 13.66 2.88
C ALA A 39 5.18 12.65 4.04
N VAL A 40 6.28 11.91 4.24
CA VAL A 40 6.40 10.93 5.33
C VAL A 40 6.46 11.62 6.70
N LEU A 41 7.21 12.71 6.83
CA LEU A 41 7.24 13.51 8.07
C LEU A 41 5.87 14.09 8.40
N TYR A 42 5.13 14.60 7.41
CA TYR A 42 3.76 15.06 7.59
C TYR A 42 2.81 13.92 7.96
N ALA A 43 2.97 12.73 7.36
CA ALA A 43 2.17 11.56 7.70
C ALA A 43 2.43 11.08 9.13
N LEU A 44 3.68 11.12 9.60
CA LEU A 44 4.05 10.85 10.98
C LEU A 44 3.46 11.89 11.94
N TYR A 45 3.60 13.19 11.62
CA TYR A 45 3.00 14.28 12.39
C TYR A 45 1.48 14.09 12.53
N ARG A 46 0.78 13.77 11.44
CA ARG A 46 -0.66 13.51 11.48
C ARG A 46 -1.02 12.32 12.37
N ARG A 47 -0.21 11.26 12.38
CA ARG A 47 -0.49 10.05 13.16
C ARG A 47 -0.15 10.20 14.64
N LEU A 48 0.93 10.90 14.96
CA LEU A 48 1.45 11.01 16.32
C LEU A 48 0.89 12.22 17.08
N VAL A 49 0.64 13.35 16.36
CA VAL A 49 0.24 14.62 16.98
C VAL A 49 -1.24 14.92 16.74
N ILE A 50 -1.70 14.94 15.49
CA ILE A 50 -3.08 15.32 15.15
C ILE A 50 -4.08 14.22 15.52
N GLN A 51 -3.72 12.95 15.34
CA GLN A 51 -4.51 11.75 15.65
C GLN A 51 -5.99 11.85 15.23
N PRO A 52 -6.29 12.08 13.93
CA PRO A 52 -7.68 12.21 13.50
C PRO A 52 -8.43 10.90 13.74
N ASN A 53 -9.66 10.97 14.26
CA ASN A 53 -10.49 9.82 14.68
C ASN A 53 -10.67 8.71 13.61
N ARG A 54 -10.47 9.06 12.32
CA ARG A 54 -10.60 8.11 11.20
C ARG A 54 -9.34 7.29 10.91
N LEU A 55 -8.20 7.68 11.47
CA LEU A 55 -6.92 7.00 11.25
C LEU A 55 -6.62 6.11 12.45
N THR A 56 -6.64 4.81 12.25
CA THR A 56 -6.17 3.86 13.27
C THR A 56 -4.66 3.99 13.42
N LEU A 57 -4.20 4.28 14.64
CA LEU A 57 -2.79 4.22 14.97
C LEU A 57 -2.36 2.75 15.03
N SER A 58 -1.70 2.25 13.99
CA SER A 58 -1.16 0.89 13.94
C SER A 58 0.36 0.94 13.97
N ILE A 59 0.97 0.04 14.74
CA ILE A 59 2.43 -0.13 14.79
C ILE A 59 2.98 -0.41 13.40
N GLU A 60 2.30 -1.26 12.63
CA GLU A 60 2.64 -1.57 11.25
C GLU A 60 2.78 -0.31 10.36
N GLY A 61 1.83 0.63 10.47
CA GLY A 61 1.90 1.88 9.72
C GLY A 61 3.05 2.78 10.13
N LEU A 62 3.47 2.75 11.40
CA LEU A 62 4.65 3.49 11.87
C LEU A 62 5.96 2.83 11.40
N VAL A 63 6.02 1.49 11.44
CA VAL A 63 7.18 0.72 10.93
C VAL A 63 7.42 1.01 9.45
N ILE A 64 6.37 1.02 8.63
CA ILE A 64 6.50 1.32 7.19
C ILE A 64 6.97 2.76 6.95
N LEU A 65 6.39 3.75 7.65
CA LEU A 65 6.84 5.13 7.52
C LEU A 65 8.30 5.29 7.97
N GLY A 66 8.68 4.64 9.07
CA GLY A 66 10.07 4.60 9.53
C GLY A 66 11.01 3.95 8.51
N LEU A 67 10.58 2.86 7.90
CA LEU A 67 11.36 2.15 6.89
C LEU A 67 11.57 3.01 5.62
N ILE A 68 10.54 3.74 5.18
CA ILE A 68 10.67 4.70 4.07
C ILE A 68 11.68 5.79 4.42
N LEU A 69 11.66 6.32 5.65
CA LEU A 69 12.67 7.30 6.08
C LEU A 69 14.08 6.72 6.08
N VAL A 70 14.25 5.47 6.50
CA VAL A 70 15.56 4.79 6.46
C VAL A 70 16.04 4.63 5.02
N ILE A 71 15.17 4.22 4.10
CA ILE A 71 15.50 4.09 2.67
C ILE A 71 15.94 5.44 2.09
N VAL A 72 15.17 6.49 2.33
CA VAL A 72 15.46 7.84 1.81
C VAL A 72 16.73 8.41 2.44
N ALA A 73 16.91 8.30 3.76
CA ALA A 73 18.07 8.80 4.46
C ALA A 73 19.36 8.08 4.03
N SER A 74 19.30 6.75 3.87
CA SER A 74 20.43 5.96 3.40
C SER A 74 20.80 6.28 1.95
N ASP A 75 19.86 6.60 1.06
CA ASP A 75 20.12 7.05 -0.31
C ASP A 75 20.88 8.39 -0.32
N VAL A 76 20.36 9.38 0.39
CA VAL A 76 21.02 10.70 0.50
C VAL A 76 22.42 10.58 1.13
N LEU A 77 22.56 9.76 2.17
CA LEU A 77 23.82 9.54 2.86
C LEU A 77 24.86 8.86 1.95
N PHE A 78 24.42 7.87 1.17
CA PHE A 78 25.27 7.18 0.21
C PHE A 78 25.81 8.14 -0.85
N ASP A 79 24.94 8.92 -1.50
CA ASP A 79 25.34 9.87 -2.54
C ASP A 79 26.25 10.97 -1.98
N SER A 80 25.95 11.46 -0.77
CA SER A 80 26.76 12.49 -0.09
C SER A 80 28.15 11.97 0.28
N ALA A 81 28.24 10.72 0.77
CA ALA A 81 29.52 10.10 1.09
C ALA A 81 30.33 9.78 -0.17
N PHE A 82 29.65 9.33 -1.23
CA PHE A 82 30.27 9.10 -2.54
C PHE A 82 30.90 10.39 -3.09
N LEU A 83 30.17 11.51 -3.06
CA LEU A 83 30.65 12.80 -3.51
C LEU A 83 31.84 13.32 -2.63
N ALA A 84 31.77 13.13 -1.31
CA ALA A 84 32.85 13.51 -0.39
C ALA A 84 34.14 12.69 -0.61
N LEU A 85 34.03 11.44 -1.07
CA LEU A 85 35.16 10.58 -1.41
C LEU A 85 35.76 10.89 -2.79
N ASN A 86 34.98 11.51 -3.70
CA ASN A 86 35.33 11.77 -5.08
C ASN A 86 35.11 13.25 -5.43
N PRO A 87 35.94 14.18 -4.90
CA PRO A 87 35.75 15.63 -5.07
C PRO A 87 35.88 16.11 -6.52
N ASP A 88 36.46 15.30 -7.40
CA ASP A 88 36.63 15.61 -8.83
C ASP A 88 35.34 15.47 -9.65
N ILE A 89 34.26 14.98 -9.05
CA ILE A 89 32.99 14.81 -9.72
C ILE A 89 32.23 16.14 -9.74
N GLU A 90 32.11 16.75 -10.93
CA GLU A 90 31.36 18.00 -11.13
C GLU A 90 29.84 17.83 -11.14
N LYS A 91 29.34 16.65 -11.56
CA LYS A 91 27.90 16.39 -11.69
C LYS A 91 27.38 15.66 -10.48
N SER A 92 26.64 16.35 -9.64
CA SER A 92 25.99 15.78 -8.44
C SER A 92 24.56 16.28 -8.29
N GLY A 93 23.76 15.53 -7.54
CA GLY A 93 22.44 15.98 -7.12
C GLY A 93 22.52 17.07 -6.04
N PRO A 94 21.50 17.96 -5.95
CA PRO A 94 21.52 19.08 -5.00
C PRO A 94 21.55 18.62 -3.54
N LEU A 95 20.93 17.51 -3.17
CA LEU A 95 20.97 16.98 -1.80
C LEU A 95 22.35 16.43 -1.47
N ALA A 96 22.96 15.67 -2.37
CA ALA A 96 24.31 15.17 -2.20
C ALA A 96 25.31 16.32 -2.05
N ALA A 97 25.23 17.36 -2.90
CA ALA A 97 26.06 18.54 -2.82
C ALA A 97 25.89 19.33 -1.50
N LEU A 98 24.68 19.36 -0.95
CA LEU A 98 24.37 20.03 0.32
C LEU A 98 25.02 19.30 1.52
N PHE A 99 24.98 17.98 1.55
CA PHE A 99 25.43 17.19 2.70
C PHE A 99 26.88 16.68 2.58
N ALA A 100 27.46 16.60 1.38
CA ALA A 100 28.85 16.15 1.17
C ALA A 100 29.89 16.91 1.99
N PRO A 101 29.85 18.29 2.12
CA PRO A 101 30.80 19.02 2.95
C PRO A 101 30.73 18.62 4.42
N LEU A 102 29.52 18.31 4.94
CA LEU A 102 29.34 17.86 6.32
C LEU A 102 29.95 16.47 6.53
N VAL A 103 29.73 15.57 5.57
CA VAL A 103 30.25 14.19 5.59
C VAL A 103 31.77 14.19 5.47
N SER A 104 32.36 15.09 4.67
CA SER A 104 33.81 15.19 4.49
C SER A 104 34.57 15.59 5.76
N LEU A 105 33.92 16.26 6.72
CA LEU A 105 34.49 16.58 8.04
C LEU A 105 34.87 15.34 8.88
N LEU A 106 34.27 14.19 8.56
CA LEU A 106 34.52 12.92 9.27
C LEU A 106 35.88 12.29 8.88
N GLY A 107 36.52 12.78 7.83
CA GLY A 107 37.77 12.21 7.29
C GLY A 107 37.54 10.98 6.41
N MET A 108 38.51 10.71 5.51
CA MET A 108 38.40 9.72 4.43
C MET A 108 37.99 8.30 4.92
N ASN A 109 38.63 7.82 6.00
CA ASN A 109 38.38 6.46 6.50
C ASN A 109 36.92 6.30 7.00
N LEU A 110 36.44 7.24 7.81
CA LEU A 110 35.10 7.17 8.37
C LEU A 110 34.03 7.39 7.29
N THR A 111 34.30 8.30 6.35
CA THR A 111 33.43 8.52 5.17
C THR A 111 33.30 7.25 4.32
N GLY A 112 34.40 6.49 4.11
CA GLY A 112 34.37 5.20 3.41
C GLY A 112 33.54 4.16 4.13
N HIS A 113 33.64 4.05 5.46
CA HIS A 113 32.78 3.17 6.25
C HIS A 113 31.30 3.60 6.19
N LEU A 114 31.05 4.90 6.26
CA LEU A 114 29.71 5.47 6.19
C LEU A 114 29.05 5.20 4.83
N HIS A 115 29.79 5.32 3.74
CA HIS A 115 29.34 4.99 2.39
C HIS A 115 28.95 3.50 2.30
N SER A 116 29.80 2.59 2.80
CA SER A 116 29.49 1.15 2.82
C SER A 116 28.29 0.82 3.70
N LEU A 117 28.20 1.45 4.87
CA LEU A 117 27.06 1.26 5.79
C LEU A 117 25.75 1.76 5.15
N ALA A 118 25.77 2.92 4.52
CA ALA A 118 24.60 3.48 3.82
C ALA A 118 24.13 2.54 2.70
N TYR A 119 25.05 1.98 1.92
CA TYR A 119 24.74 0.99 0.89
C TYR A 119 24.01 -0.22 1.46
N TRP A 120 24.61 -0.89 2.44
CA TRP A 120 24.02 -2.11 3.01
C TRP A 120 22.71 -1.84 3.74
N THR A 121 22.59 -0.69 4.42
CA THR A 121 21.34 -0.27 5.05
C THR A 121 20.24 -0.05 4.02
N HIS A 122 20.55 0.63 2.92
CA HIS A 122 19.61 0.90 1.83
C HIS A 122 19.09 -0.40 1.19
N VAL A 123 20.01 -1.28 0.77
CA VAL A 123 19.66 -2.56 0.14
C VAL A 123 18.85 -3.44 1.08
N SER A 124 19.30 -3.58 2.33
CA SER A 124 18.61 -4.40 3.33
C SER A 124 17.21 -3.85 3.64
N ALA A 125 17.06 -2.53 3.75
CA ALA A 125 15.78 -1.89 4.00
C ALA A 125 14.80 -2.09 2.83
N ILE A 126 15.26 -1.98 1.59
CA ILE A 126 14.43 -2.28 0.41
C ILE A 126 14.00 -3.74 0.37
N LEU A 127 14.92 -4.69 0.57
CA LEU A 127 14.60 -6.11 0.58
C LEU A 127 13.59 -6.45 1.68
N PHE A 128 13.79 -5.89 2.87
CA PHE A 128 12.85 -6.05 3.98
C PHE A 128 11.48 -5.44 3.64
N PHE A 129 11.44 -4.25 3.06
CA PHE A 129 10.21 -3.61 2.62
C PHE A 129 9.45 -4.47 1.60
N LEU A 130 10.15 -5.03 0.61
CA LEU A 130 9.56 -5.90 -0.40
C LEU A 130 8.97 -7.18 0.19
N THR A 131 9.59 -7.76 1.22
CA THR A 131 9.04 -8.95 1.90
C THR A 131 7.86 -8.62 2.81
N LEU A 132 7.84 -7.40 3.38
CA LEU A 132 6.78 -6.93 4.25
C LEU A 132 5.52 -6.53 3.46
N LEU A 133 5.70 -5.98 2.26
CA LEU A 133 4.62 -5.39 1.46
C LEU A 133 3.45 -6.36 1.19
N PRO A 134 3.65 -7.59 0.70
CA PRO A 134 2.55 -8.52 0.42
C PRO A 134 1.82 -9.02 1.67
N ARG A 135 2.48 -9.00 2.82
CA ARG A 135 1.91 -9.45 4.11
C ARG A 135 1.28 -8.32 4.91
N SER A 136 1.40 -7.09 4.45
CA SER A 136 0.95 -5.90 5.15
C SER A 136 -0.30 -5.31 4.52
N LYS A 137 -1.02 -4.47 5.28
CA LYS A 137 -2.11 -3.66 4.74
C LYS A 137 -1.68 -2.74 3.58
N HIS A 138 -0.38 -2.57 3.33
CA HIS A 138 0.17 -1.77 2.23
C HIS A 138 0.20 -2.55 0.90
N PHE A 139 -0.23 -3.79 0.88
CA PHE A 139 -0.39 -4.57 -0.36
C PHE A 139 -1.30 -3.86 -1.37
N HIS A 140 -2.20 -2.99 -0.89
CA HIS A 140 -3.01 -2.12 -1.75
C HIS A 140 -2.20 -1.25 -2.73
N ILE A 141 -0.92 -0.97 -2.45
CA ILE A 141 -0.05 -0.23 -3.40
C ILE A 141 0.08 -0.99 -4.72
N VAL A 142 0.17 -2.32 -4.64
CA VAL A 142 0.24 -3.19 -5.83
C VAL A 142 -1.15 -3.49 -6.39
N THR A 143 -2.10 -3.82 -5.52
CA THR A 143 -3.43 -4.28 -5.91
C THR A 143 -4.36 -3.17 -6.39
N SER A 144 -4.11 -1.90 -6.02
CA SER A 144 -4.96 -0.78 -6.44
C SER A 144 -4.95 -0.54 -7.96
N ILE A 145 -3.80 -0.72 -8.60
CA ILE A 145 -3.68 -0.53 -10.06
C ILE A 145 -4.57 -1.52 -10.82
N PRO A 146 -4.41 -2.85 -10.65
CA PRO A 146 -5.30 -3.81 -11.29
C PRO A 146 -6.76 -3.66 -10.83
N ASN A 147 -7.01 -3.31 -9.58
CA ASN A 147 -8.38 -3.14 -9.09
C ASN A 147 -9.12 -1.99 -9.77
N VAL A 148 -8.47 -0.85 -9.93
CA VAL A 148 -9.03 0.29 -10.67
C VAL A 148 -9.20 -0.03 -12.16
N PHE A 149 -8.21 -0.68 -12.77
CA PHE A 149 -8.27 -1.08 -14.18
C PHE A 149 -9.42 -2.06 -14.47
N LEU A 150 -9.67 -3.00 -13.56
CA LEU A 150 -10.70 -4.04 -13.69
C LEU A 150 -12.00 -3.66 -12.99
N SER A 151 -12.18 -2.40 -12.63
CA SER A 151 -13.42 -1.93 -11.98
C SER A 151 -14.59 -1.94 -12.96
N ASN A 152 -15.78 -2.18 -12.43
CA ASN A 152 -17.01 -2.07 -13.20
C ASN A 152 -17.29 -0.58 -13.49
N MET A 153 -17.23 -0.19 -14.77
CA MET A 153 -17.47 1.18 -15.21
C MET A 153 -18.96 1.55 -15.24
N ASN A 154 -19.85 0.57 -15.09
CA ASN A 154 -21.28 0.74 -15.07
C ASN A 154 -21.87 0.23 -13.74
N PRO A 155 -21.58 0.89 -12.61
CA PRO A 155 -22.15 0.52 -11.33
C PRO A 155 -23.69 0.70 -11.42
N GLY A 156 -24.42 -0.36 -11.23
CA GLY A 156 -25.88 -0.38 -11.37
C GLY A 156 -26.44 -1.18 -12.55
N ASN A 157 -25.59 -1.74 -13.40
CA ASN A 157 -26.00 -2.64 -14.51
C ASN A 157 -26.45 -4.04 -14.06
N GLY A 158 -26.83 -4.16 -12.82
CA GLY A 158 -27.40 -5.38 -12.30
C GLY A 158 -26.40 -6.23 -11.52
N LEU A 159 -26.93 -6.82 -10.49
CA LEU A 159 -26.28 -7.85 -9.70
C LEU A 159 -26.04 -9.08 -10.59
N HIS A 160 -25.01 -9.84 -10.27
CA HIS A 160 -24.79 -11.15 -10.90
C HIS A 160 -26.05 -11.98 -10.80
N ARG A 161 -26.52 -12.49 -11.96
CA ARG A 161 -27.65 -13.41 -11.98
C ARG A 161 -27.22 -14.75 -11.38
N ILE A 162 -28.08 -15.32 -10.56
CA ILE A 162 -27.90 -16.67 -10.08
C ILE A 162 -28.36 -17.60 -11.20
N ASP A 163 -27.51 -18.53 -11.57
CA ASP A 163 -27.89 -19.65 -12.44
C ASP A 163 -28.32 -20.83 -11.57
N PHE A 164 -29.60 -21.07 -11.53
CA PHE A 164 -30.22 -22.18 -10.78
C PHE A 164 -30.24 -23.49 -11.58
N GLU A 165 -29.86 -23.43 -12.86
CA GLU A 165 -29.80 -24.62 -13.74
C GLU A 165 -28.41 -25.27 -13.73
N ASP A 166 -27.43 -24.63 -13.07
CA ASP A 166 -26.08 -25.14 -12.95
C ASP A 166 -26.02 -26.23 -11.87
N GLU A 167 -26.12 -27.50 -12.29
CA GLU A 167 -26.09 -28.67 -11.41
C GLU A 167 -24.74 -28.89 -10.68
N GLU A 168 -23.67 -28.18 -11.08
CA GLU A 168 -22.37 -28.27 -10.41
C GLU A 168 -22.29 -27.35 -9.18
N LYS A 169 -23.23 -26.42 -9.01
CA LYS A 169 -23.29 -25.51 -7.88
C LYS A 169 -24.05 -26.06 -6.70
N GLU A 170 -23.35 -26.34 -5.63
CA GLU A 170 -23.93 -26.77 -4.35
C GLU A 170 -24.50 -25.59 -3.54
N THR A 171 -24.02 -24.36 -3.76
CA THR A 171 -24.42 -23.16 -3.00
C THR A 171 -24.72 -21.99 -3.92
N PHE A 172 -25.77 -21.22 -3.60
CA PHE A 172 -26.19 -20.02 -4.34
C PHE A 172 -25.91 -18.75 -3.53
N GLY A 173 -24.66 -18.33 -3.49
CA GLY A 173 -24.19 -17.18 -2.75
C GLY A 173 -22.84 -17.46 -2.14
N VAL A 174 -22.45 -16.60 -1.19
CA VAL A 174 -21.18 -16.71 -0.48
C VAL A 174 -21.45 -17.12 0.96
N THR A 175 -21.07 -18.35 1.31
CA THR A 175 -21.13 -18.92 2.66
C THR A 175 -19.76 -18.98 3.32
N GLU A 176 -18.72 -19.06 2.50
CA GLU A 176 -17.33 -19.10 2.88
C GLU A 176 -16.52 -18.09 2.08
N VAL A 177 -15.39 -17.63 2.60
CA VAL A 177 -14.57 -16.59 1.93
C VAL A 177 -14.04 -17.08 0.59
N GLU A 178 -13.81 -18.37 0.45
CA GLU A 178 -13.34 -19.04 -0.76
C GLU A 178 -14.36 -18.98 -1.92
N ASN A 179 -15.64 -18.80 -1.60
CA ASN A 179 -16.71 -18.66 -2.59
C ASN A 179 -16.75 -17.26 -3.23
N PHE A 180 -15.98 -16.30 -2.73
CA PHE A 180 -15.87 -15.01 -3.38
C PHE A 180 -15.19 -15.11 -4.75
N SER A 181 -15.66 -14.32 -5.70
CA SER A 181 -15.00 -14.18 -6.99
C SER A 181 -13.59 -13.59 -6.81
N TRP A 182 -12.68 -13.87 -7.76
CA TRP A 182 -11.34 -13.30 -7.75
C TRP A 182 -11.33 -11.76 -7.65
N LYS A 183 -12.34 -11.09 -8.23
CA LYS A 183 -12.48 -9.62 -8.16
C LYS A 183 -12.87 -9.16 -6.75
N GLN A 184 -13.79 -9.88 -6.10
CA GLN A 184 -14.16 -9.60 -4.72
C GLN A 184 -12.98 -9.82 -3.76
N MET A 185 -12.18 -10.88 -3.97
CA MET A 185 -10.94 -11.10 -3.21
C MET A 185 -9.91 -10.00 -3.45
N LEU A 186 -9.73 -9.55 -4.70
CA LEU A 186 -8.85 -8.43 -5.02
C LEU A 186 -9.28 -7.15 -4.31
N ASP A 187 -10.58 -6.88 -4.23
CA ASP A 187 -11.15 -5.76 -3.49
C ASP A 187 -10.78 -5.78 -2.00
N LEU A 188 -10.83 -6.96 -1.35
CA LEU A 188 -10.48 -7.11 0.07
C LEU A 188 -9.03 -6.68 0.33
N HIS A 189 -8.10 -7.12 -0.53
CA HIS A 189 -6.68 -6.78 -0.42
C HIS A 189 -6.37 -5.33 -0.84
N THR A 190 -7.27 -4.69 -1.59
CA THR A 190 -7.08 -3.33 -2.09
C THR A 190 -7.53 -2.25 -1.11
N CYS A 191 -8.25 -2.61 -0.04
CA CYS A 191 -8.75 -1.65 0.93
C CYS A 191 -7.61 -0.90 1.64
N THR A 192 -7.58 0.44 1.44
CA THR A 192 -6.58 1.34 2.05
C THR A 192 -6.92 1.76 3.47
N GLN A 193 -8.06 1.32 4.02
CA GLN A 193 -8.58 1.72 5.32
C GLN A 193 -8.68 3.24 5.52
N CYS A 194 -9.01 3.98 4.48
CA CYS A 194 -9.07 5.44 4.53
C CYS A 194 -10.35 6.03 5.16
N GLY A 195 -11.39 5.20 5.40
CA GLY A 195 -12.66 5.58 6.04
C GLY A 195 -13.57 6.49 5.21
N ARG A 196 -13.34 6.64 3.91
CA ARG A 196 -14.21 7.48 3.05
C ARG A 196 -15.59 6.86 2.88
N CYS A 197 -15.67 5.54 2.73
CA CYS A 197 -16.91 4.80 2.59
C CYS A 197 -17.82 4.95 3.83
N ASP A 198 -17.25 4.95 5.03
CA ASP A 198 -18.00 5.11 6.28
C ASP A 198 -18.64 6.51 6.39
N ARG A 199 -17.95 7.55 5.95
CA ARG A 199 -18.46 8.93 6.01
C ARG A 199 -19.69 9.19 5.14
N VAL A 200 -19.87 8.40 4.10
CA VAL A 200 -20.99 8.56 3.15
C VAL A 200 -22.05 7.47 3.32
N CYS A 201 -21.85 6.52 4.22
CA CYS A 201 -22.78 5.43 4.45
C CYS A 201 -24.02 5.92 5.20
N PRO A 202 -25.24 5.86 4.62
CA PRO A 202 -26.46 6.28 5.27
C PRO A 202 -26.84 5.39 6.46
N ALA A 203 -26.52 4.10 6.39
CA ALA A 203 -26.78 3.18 7.49
C ALA A 203 -25.95 3.55 8.71
N LEU A 204 -24.63 3.77 8.54
CA LEU A 204 -23.75 4.19 9.64
C LEU A 204 -24.18 5.57 10.20
N ALA A 205 -24.53 6.52 9.32
CA ALA A 205 -24.97 7.85 9.73
C ALA A 205 -26.25 7.84 10.58
N THR A 206 -27.10 6.82 10.42
CA THR A 206 -28.32 6.61 11.21
C THR A 206 -28.12 5.72 12.44
N GLY A 207 -26.87 5.37 12.80
CA GLY A 207 -26.56 4.58 13.97
C GLY A 207 -26.77 3.08 13.82
N LYS A 208 -26.91 2.55 12.58
CA LYS A 208 -26.96 1.11 12.33
C LYS A 208 -25.55 0.49 12.42
N PRO A 209 -25.42 -0.82 12.71
CA PRO A 209 -24.12 -1.46 12.99
C PRO A 209 -23.24 -1.65 11.75
N LEU A 210 -23.62 -1.16 10.57
CA LEU A 210 -22.85 -1.31 9.34
C LEU A 210 -21.77 -0.24 9.18
N SER A 211 -20.51 -0.64 9.19
CA SER A 211 -19.37 0.11 8.66
C SER A 211 -18.86 -0.61 7.38
N PRO A 212 -18.97 -0.01 6.19
CA PRO A 212 -18.41 -0.59 4.97
C PRO A 212 -16.90 -0.85 5.05
N GLN A 213 -16.16 0.03 5.73
CA GLN A 213 -14.74 -0.17 5.98
C GLN A 213 -14.49 -1.41 6.82
N GLN A 214 -15.17 -1.52 7.98
CA GLN A 214 -14.98 -2.63 8.91
C GLN A 214 -15.40 -3.95 8.30
N LEU A 215 -16.50 -3.97 7.53
CA LEU A 215 -16.92 -5.15 6.78
C LEU A 215 -15.79 -5.69 5.88
N THR A 216 -15.16 -4.82 5.10
CA THR A 216 -14.06 -5.22 4.20
C THR A 216 -12.82 -5.67 4.98
N VAL A 217 -12.53 -5.01 6.10
CA VAL A 217 -11.38 -5.37 6.96
C VAL A 217 -11.60 -6.73 7.61
N ASN A 218 -12.79 -6.97 8.16
CA ASN A 218 -13.12 -8.24 8.80
C ASN A 218 -13.05 -9.41 7.82
N LEU A 219 -13.61 -9.25 6.60
CA LEU A 219 -13.53 -10.25 5.54
C LEU A 219 -12.09 -10.55 5.13
N ARG A 220 -11.27 -9.50 4.95
CA ARG A 220 -9.86 -9.67 4.61
C ARG A 220 -9.08 -10.36 5.73
N ASP A 221 -9.31 -9.97 6.98
CA ASP A 221 -8.59 -10.51 8.12
C ASP A 221 -8.99 -11.99 8.34
N HIS A 222 -10.26 -12.34 8.07
CA HIS A 222 -10.70 -13.72 8.05
C HIS A 222 -10.05 -14.53 6.92
N LEU A 223 -9.99 -14.00 5.69
CA LEU A 223 -9.31 -14.63 4.55
C LEU A 223 -7.82 -14.92 4.84
N ASN A 224 -7.17 -14.08 5.63
CA ASN A 224 -5.76 -14.23 6.02
C ASN A 224 -5.57 -15.02 7.33
N SER A 225 -6.65 -15.49 7.95
CA SER A 225 -6.58 -16.30 9.17
C SER A 225 -6.01 -17.69 8.87
N PRO A 226 -5.38 -18.35 9.86
CA PRO A 226 -4.93 -19.73 9.69
C PRO A 226 -6.09 -20.66 9.30
N PRO A 227 -5.87 -21.66 8.43
CA PRO A 227 -6.91 -22.57 7.97
C PRO A 227 -7.56 -23.42 9.09
N ASP A 228 -6.94 -23.50 10.26
CA ASP A 228 -7.44 -24.19 11.45
C ASP A 228 -8.34 -23.29 12.34
N SER A 229 -8.68 -22.07 11.91
CA SER A 229 -9.62 -21.23 12.65
C SER A 229 -11.05 -21.76 12.40
N ASP A 230 -11.69 -22.28 13.45
CA ASP A 230 -13.09 -22.76 13.42
C ASP A 230 -14.15 -21.66 13.16
N ASN A 231 -13.71 -20.43 12.86
CA ASN A 231 -14.61 -19.30 12.68
C ASN A 231 -15.27 -19.36 11.30
N THR A 232 -16.58 -19.37 11.29
CA THR A 232 -17.39 -19.23 10.08
C THR A 232 -17.55 -17.74 9.69
N LEU A 233 -18.02 -17.46 8.47
CA LEU A 233 -18.36 -16.08 8.07
C LEU A 233 -19.40 -15.42 8.98
N GLY A 234 -20.35 -16.21 9.53
CA GLY A 234 -21.34 -15.73 10.49
C GLY A 234 -20.74 -15.28 11.82
N ASP A 235 -19.61 -15.87 12.24
CA ASP A 235 -18.89 -15.44 13.45
C ASP A 235 -18.13 -14.12 13.24
N VAL A 236 -17.78 -13.82 11.99
CA VAL A 236 -17.00 -12.63 11.60
C VAL A 236 -17.89 -11.43 11.27
N ILE A 237 -19.07 -11.70 10.70
CA ILE A 237 -20.02 -10.68 10.29
C ILE A 237 -21.42 -11.09 10.74
N GLU A 238 -21.96 -10.34 11.67
CA GLU A 238 -23.34 -10.54 12.14
C GLU A 238 -24.35 -10.27 11.01
N ASP A 239 -25.40 -11.05 10.95
CA ASP A 239 -26.48 -10.91 9.95
C ASP A 239 -27.08 -9.50 9.95
N GLU A 240 -27.23 -8.89 11.13
CA GLU A 240 -27.75 -7.53 11.25
C GLU A 240 -26.91 -6.50 10.50
N VAL A 241 -25.58 -6.68 10.47
CA VAL A 241 -24.66 -5.81 9.72
C VAL A 241 -24.93 -5.89 8.23
N LEU A 242 -25.13 -7.09 7.70
CA LEU A 242 -25.45 -7.31 6.29
C LEU A 242 -26.80 -6.71 5.94
N TRP A 243 -27.83 -6.95 6.76
CA TRP A 243 -29.18 -6.44 6.49
C TRP A 243 -29.33 -4.92 6.73
N ALA A 244 -28.41 -4.29 7.45
CA ALA A 244 -28.37 -2.84 7.60
C ALA A 244 -27.99 -2.10 6.29
N CYS A 245 -27.37 -2.79 5.32
CA CYS A 245 -26.97 -2.18 4.04
C CYS A 245 -28.20 -1.86 3.17
N THR A 246 -28.28 -0.61 2.72
CA THR A 246 -29.38 -0.15 1.81
C THR A 246 -29.03 -0.33 0.33
N THR A 247 -27.89 -0.91 0.00
CA THR A 247 -27.40 -1.15 -1.39
C THR A 247 -27.37 0.10 -2.27
N CYS A 248 -27.18 1.28 -1.67
CA CYS A 248 -27.24 2.57 -2.36
C CYS A 248 -25.97 2.91 -3.20
N GLY A 249 -24.87 2.15 -3.05
CA GLY A 249 -23.62 2.37 -3.78
C GLY A 249 -22.81 3.62 -3.38
N ALA A 250 -23.22 4.38 -2.37
CA ALA A 250 -22.50 5.58 -1.94
C ALA A 250 -21.05 5.29 -1.52
N CYS A 251 -20.81 4.15 -0.86
CA CYS A 251 -19.48 3.70 -0.46
C CYS A 251 -18.57 3.39 -1.67
N GLU A 252 -19.11 2.82 -2.74
CA GLU A 252 -18.40 2.55 -3.99
C GLU A 252 -18.00 3.84 -4.69
N SER A 253 -18.94 4.78 -4.82
CA SER A 253 -18.69 6.11 -5.42
C SER A 253 -17.63 6.92 -4.68
N ALA A 254 -17.51 6.74 -3.36
CA ALA A 254 -16.52 7.43 -2.53
C ALA A 254 -15.17 6.73 -2.48
N CYS A 255 -15.07 5.50 -2.99
CA CYS A 255 -13.86 4.70 -2.89
C CYS A 255 -12.81 5.11 -3.91
N PRO A 256 -11.60 5.57 -3.49
CA PRO A 256 -10.56 6.01 -4.41
C PRO A 256 -9.92 4.87 -5.20
N VAL A 257 -10.09 3.63 -4.75
CA VAL A 257 -9.56 2.41 -5.38
C VAL A 257 -10.67 1.52 -5.94
N MET A 258 -11.88 2.05 -6.07
CA MET A 258 -13.02 1.43 -6.77
C MET A 258 -13.40 0.02 -6.25
N ILE A 259 -13.46 -0.13 -4.92
CA ILE A 259 -13.96 -1.35 -4.28
C ILE A 259 -15.48 -1.45 -4.49
N GLN A 260 -15.93 -2.61 -4.94
CA GLN A 260 -17.35 -2.94 -5.14
C GLN A 260 -17.91 -3.56 -3.85
N TYR A 261 -18.73 -2.82 -3.12
CA TYR A 261 -19.31 -3.26 -1.85
C TYR A 261 -20.66 -3.95 -2.01
N VAL A 262 -21.50 -3.44 -2.92
CA VAL A 262 -22.90 -3.87 -3.07
C VAL A 262 -22.96 -5.32 -3.48
N ASP A 263 -22.17 -5.74 -4.46
CA ASP A 263 -22.15 -7.12 -4.95
C ASP A 263 -21.75 -8.09 -3.84
N LYS A 264 -20.72 -7.75 -3.04
CA LYS A 264 -20.29 -8.57 -1.90
C LYS A 264 -21.40 -8.74 -0.85
N VAL A 265 -22.06 -7.64 -0.48
CA VAL A 265 -23.15 -7.69 0.51
C VAL A 265 -24.31 -8.52 -0.01
N ILE A 266 -24.66 -8.40 -1.29
CA ILE A 266 -25.75 -9.19 -1.88
C ILE A 266 -25.39 -10.67 -1.94
N ASP A 267 -24.15 -11.01 -2.33
CA ASP A 267 -23.73 -12.42 -2.41
C ASP A 267 -23.67 -13.07 -1.01
N LEU A 268 -23.25 -12.32 0.02
CA LEU A 268 -23.34 -12.77 1.41
C LEU A 268 -24.79 -12.99 1.86
N ARG A 269 -25.71 -12.06 1.53
CA ARG A 269 -27.14 -12.23 1.82
C ARG A 269 -27.74 -13.44 1.09
N ARG A 270 -27.31 -13.69 -0.15
CA ARG A 270 -27.72 -14.88 -0.92
C ARG A 270 -27.27 -16.16 -0.21
N GLY A 271 -26.03 -16.20 0.28
CA GLY A 271 -25.54 -17.30 1.09
C GLY A 271 -26.40 -17.56 2.33
N LEU A 272 -26.80 -16.50 3.05
CA LEU A 272 -27.67 -16.64 4.24
C LEU A 272 -29.09 -17.13 3.96
N VAL A 273 -29.65 -16.90 2.76
CA VAL A 273 -31.05 -17.15 2.45
C VAL A 273 -31.23 -18.41 1.62
N LEU A 274 -30.27 -18.76 0.78
CA LEU A 274 -30.40 -19.84 -0.22
C LEU A 274 -29.65 -21.13 0.18
N THR A 275 -28.87 -21.09 1.26
CA THR A 275 -28.26 -22.26 1.91
C THR A 275 -28.92 -22.53 3.25
#